data_acc76153a911465e5f14377f1ad5718f
#
_entry.id   acc76153a911465e5f14377f1ad5718f
#
_cell.length_a   1.000
_cell.length_b   1.000
_cell.length_c   1.000
_cell.angle_alpha   90.00
_cell.angle_beta   90.00
_cell.angle_gamma   90.00
#
_symmetry.space_group_name_H-M   'P 1'
#
loop_
_entity.id
_entity.type
_entity.pdbx_description
1 polymer ?
#
loop_
_entity_poly.entity_id
_entity_poly.type
_entity_poly.pdbx_seq_one_letter_code
_entity_poly.pdbx_strand_id
1 'polypeptide(L)'
;MTLKQAYASFIQEINWNYFITCRTPYRIQTMTVRKWIEKLFERSHKVDRVFYVSERDKGDYMNLHVHMLLGTNSDITYKEVRYGLGKISVGNYQLIYDSEYVCNYITKYIGQNVDYDLLFKN
;
A
#
# COMPACT_ATOMS: atom_id res chain seq x y z
N MET A 1 -6.04 -21.55 -11.04
CA MET A 1 -5.52 -20.25 -10.54
C MET A 1 -6.05 -20.02 -9.15
N THR A 2 -5.15 -19.70 -8.21
CA THR A 2 -5.55 -19.35 -6.85
C THR A 2 -6.06 -17.91 -6.79
N LEU A 3 -6.76 -17.56 -5.72
CA LEU A 3 -7.19 -16.17 -5.49
C LEU A 3 -6.00 -15.22 -5.48
N LYS A 4 -4.90 -15.63 -4.83
CA LYS A 4 -3.66 -14.86 -4.79
C LYS A 4 -3.09 -14.60 -6.19
N GLN A 5 -3.04 -15.64 -7.03
CA GLN A 5 -2.55 -15.51 -8.40
C GLN A 5 -3.45 -14.61 -9.24
N ALA A 6 -4.77 -14.71 -9.05
CA ALA A 6 -5.73 -13.88 -9.77
C ALA A 6 -5.54 -12.39 -9.41
N TYR A 7 -5.35 -12.09 -8.12
CA TYR A 7 -5.10 -10.71 -7.69
C TYR A 7 -3.75 -10.20 -8.19
N ALA A 8 -2.70 -11.03 -8.12
CA ALA A 8 -1.38 -10.63 -8.60
C ALA A 8 -1.44 -10.27 -10.09
N SER A 9 -2.11 -11.08 -10.89
CA SER A 9 -2.27 -10.81 -12.33
C SER A 9 -3.07 -9.54 -12.58
N PHE A 10 -4.17 -9.35 -11.84
CA PHE A 10 -5.02 -8.16 -11.99
C PHE A 10 -4.26 -6.89 -11.62
N ILE A 11 -3.58 -6.89 -10.47
CA ILE A 11 -2.82 -5.73 -10.00
C ILE A 11 -1.67 -5.41 -10.96
N GLN A 12 -1.03 -6.43 -11.51
CA GLN A 12 0.08 -6.26 -12.45
C GLN A 12 -0.34 -5.56 -13.76
N GLU A 13 -1.59 -5.66 -14.15
CA GLU A 13 -2.12 -4.95 -15.33
C GLU A 13 -2.22 -3.45 -15.10
N ILE A 14 -2.22 -3.02 -13.83
CA ILE A 14 -2.24 -1.61 -13.46
C ILE A 14 -0.81 -1.13 -13.33
N ASN A 15 -0.53 0.07 -13.83
CA ASN A 15 0.82 0.63 -13.77
C ASN A 15 1.11 1.20 -12.38
N TRP A 16 2.13 0.69 -11.71
CA TRP A 16 2.56 1.10 -10.37
C TRP A 16 3.97 1.67 -10.42
N ASN A 17 4.22 2.69 -9.59
CA ASN A 17 5.48 3.43 -9.62
C ASN A 17 6.31 3.24 -8.36
N TYR A 18 5.67 3.15 -7.19
CA TYR A 18 6.39 3.08 -5.92
C TYR A 18 5.80 2.00 -5.02
N PHE A 19 6.69 1.36 -4.27
CA PHE A 19 6.33 0.40 -3.21
C PHE A 19 6.75 1.01 -1.88
N ILE A 20 5.83 1.04 -0.92
CA ILE A 20 6.12 1.55 0.43
C ILE A 20 5.61 0.58 1.48
N THR A 21 6.24 0.61 2.65
CA THR A 21 5.79 -0.14 3.82
C THR A 21 5.60 0.84 4.97
N CYS A 22 4.41 0.84 5.55
CA CYS A 22 4.06 1.71 6.66
C CYS A 22 3.88 0.88 7.91
N ARG A 23 4.26 1.44 9.06
CA ARG A 23 4.09 0.82 10.37
C ARG A 23 3.53 1.82 11.35
N THR A 24 2.77 1.31 12.31
CA THR A 24 2.34 2.10 13.46
C THR A 24 2.73 1.37 14.74
N PRO A 25 3.10 2.12 15.80
CA PRO A 25 3.41 1.53 17.10
C PRO A 25 2.16 1.26 17.94
N TYR A 26 0.98 1.50 17.42
CA TYR A 26 -0.26 1.33 18.14
C TYR A 26 -1.28 0.57 17.29
N ARG A 27 -2.25 0.00 17.99
CA ARG A 27 -3.32 -0.76 17.34
C ARG A 27 -4.21 0.16 16.51
N ILE A 28 -4.42 -0.18 15.25
CA ILE A 28 -5.33 0.54 14.36
C ILE A 28 -6.32 -0.43 13.73
N GLN A 29 -7.45 0.11 13.34
CA GLN A 29 -8.46 -0.64 12.61
C GLN A 29 -8.23 -0.50 11.11
N THR A 30 -8.77 -1.44 10.35
CA THR A 30 -8.67 -1.45 8.89
C THR A 30 -9.12 -0.15 8.25
N MET A 31 -10.23 0.41 8.73
CA MET A 31 -10.76 1.66 8.18
C MET A 31 -9.80 2.84 8.32
N THR A 32 -8.87 2.77 9.28
CA THR A 32 -7.86 3.80 9.47
C THR A 32 -6.91 3.87 8.28
N VAL A 33 -6.57 2.71 7.70
CA VAL A 33 -5.69 2.66 6.53
C VAL A 33 -6.34 3.40 5.35
N ARG A 34 -7.62 3.20 5.12
CA ARG A 34 -8.35 3.91 4.06
C ARG A 34 -8.31 5.42 4.29
N LYS A 35 -8.44 5.87 5.53
CA LYS A 35 -8.36 7.30 5.86
C LYS A 35 -6.98 7.86 5.54
N TRP A 36 -5.92 7.09 5.77
CA TRP A 36 -4.56 7.52 5.40
C TRP A 36 -4.45 7.74 3.90
N ILE A 37 -5.01 6.81 3.12
CA ILE A 37 -4.96 6.88 1.66
C ILE A 37 -5.80 8.05 1.15
N GLU A 38 -6.97 8.27 1.74
CA GLU A 38 -7.81 9.43 1.40
C GLU A 38 -7.08 10.74 1.65
N LYS A 39 -6.35 10.85 2.78
CA LYS A 39 -5.52 12.01 3.07
C LYS A 39 -4.39 12.17 2.04
N LEU A 40 -3.77 11.06 1.65
CA LEU A 40 -2.73 11.09 0.64
C LEU A 40 -3.28 11.64 -0.68
N PHE A 41 -4.46 11.19 -1.10
CA PHE A 41 -5.12 11.70 -2.31
C PHE A 41 -5.45 13.19 -2.20
N GLU A 42 -5.88 13.65 -1.02
CA GLU A 42 -6.21 15.06 -0.81
C GLU A 42 -4.97 15.94 -0.82
N ARG A 43 -3.87 15.46 -0.22
CA ARG A 43 -2.66 16.26 -0.01
C ARG A 43 -1.65 16.19 -1.16
N SER A 44 -1.80 15.20 -2.04
CA SER A 44 -0.89 15.05 -3.17
C SER A 44 -1.67 14.93 -4.47
N HIS A 45 -1.40 15.83 -5.41
CA HIS A 45 -1.96 15.78 -6.76
C HIS A 45 -1.29 14.72 -7.62
N LYS A 46 -0.20 14.14 -7.14
CA LYS A 46 0.62 13.20 -7.91
C LYS A 46 0.16 11.76 -7.77
N VAL A 47 -0.42 11.40 -6.62
CA VAL A 47 -0.88 10.03 -6.35
C VAL A 47 -2.33 9.91 -6.75
N ASP A 48 -2.65 8.99 -7.66
CA ASP A 48 -4.01 8.83 -8.15
C ASP A 48 -4.57 7.41 -7.97
N ARG A 49 -3.76 6.46 -7.53
CA ARG A 49 -4.23 5.11 -7.23
C ARG A 49 -3.32 4.44 -6.20
N VAL A 50 -3.92 3.62 -5.35
CA VAL A 50 -3.21 2.89 -4.29
C VAL A 50 -3.81 1.50 -4.17
N PHE A 51 -2.95 0.49 -4.11
CA PHE A 51 -3.33 -0.86 -3.67
C PHE A 51 -2.60 -1.13 -2.36
N TYR A 52 -3.32 -1.61 -1.35
CA TYR A 52 -2.68 -1.92 -0.07
C TYR A 52 -3.06 -3.31 0.42
N VAL A 53 -2.14 -3.90 1.17
CA VAL A 53 -2.37 -5.11 1.95
C VAL A 53 -1.89 -4.81 3.36
N SER A 54 -2.76 -4.98 4.34
CA SER A 54 -2.41 -4.77 5.74
C SER A 54 -2.37 -6.10 6.47
N GLU A 55 -1.29 -6.32 7.23
CA GLU A 55 -1.10 -7.54 8.01
C GLU A 55 -0.58 -7.18 9.39
N ARG A 56 -0.89 -8.02 10.38
CA ARG A 56 -0.36 -7.87 11.71
C ARG A 56 0.91 -8.67 11.86
N ASP A 57 1.84 -8.17 12.68
CA ASP A 57 3.07 -8.88 12.97
C ASP A 57 2.75 -10.22 13.61
N LYS A 58 3.49 -11.24 13.18
CA LYS A 58 3.36 -12.59 13.72
C LYS A 58 3.75 -12.56 15.20
N GLY A 59 2.80 -12.97 16.05
CA GLY A 59 3.01 -12.97 17.48
C GLY A 59 2.75 -11.62 18.17
N ASP A 60 2.47 -10.57 17.41
CA ASP A 60 2.16 -9.25 17.95
C ASP A 60 0.96 -8.65 17.20
N TYR A 61 -0.22 -8.84 17.75
CA TYR A 61 -1.46 -8.37 17.14
C TYR A 61 -1.67 -6.86 17.28
N MET A 62 -0.77 -6.17 18.00
CA MET A 62 -0.86 -4.72 18.18
C MET A 62 -0.23 -3.96 17.02
N ASN A 63 0.78 -4.55 16.38
CA ASN A 63 1.50 -3.90 15.30
C ASN A 63 0.94 -4.30 13.94
N LEU A 64 0.69 -3.30 13.11
CA LEU A 64 0.17 -3.47 11.78
C LEU A 64 1.20 -3.02 10.76
N HIS A 65 1.48 -3.89 9.80
CA HIS A 65 2.25 -3.55 8.61
C HIS A 65 1.30 -3.26 7.47
N VAL A 66 1.52 -2.18 6.76
CA VAL A 66 0.74 -1.88 5.57
C VAL A 66 1.70 -1.74 4.40
N HIS A 67 1.59 -2.65 3.45
CA HIS A 67 2.32 -2.58 2.19
C HIS A 67 1.44 -1.89 1.17
N MET A 68 1.98 -0.89 0.48
CA MET A 68 1.23 -0.14 -0.51
C MET A 68 1.97 -0.07 -1.84
N LEU A 69 1.22 -0.20 -2.91
CA LEU A 69 1.66 0.17 -4.25
C LEU A 69 1.04 1.51 -4.59
N LEU A 70 1.86 2.48 -4.97
CA LEU A 70 1.40 3.80 -5.36
C LEU A 70 1.52 3.97 -6.87
N GLY A 71 0.43 4.38 -7.50
CA GLY A 71 0.41 4.84 -8.88
C GLY A 71 0.42 6.35 -8.90
N THR A 72 1.36 6.93 -9.64
CA THR A 72 1.54 8.38 -9.70
C THR A 72 1.53 8.86 -11.15
N ASN A 73 1.17 10.11 -11.32
CA ASN A 73 1.18 10.76 -12.63
C ASN A 73 2.48 11.55 -12.89
N SER A 74 3.33 11.66 -11.88
CA SER A 74 4.64 12.33 -11.96
C SER A 74 5.49 11.85 -10.79
N ASP A 75 6.78 12.19 -10.81
CA ASP A 75 7.70 11.78 -9.75
C ASP A 75 7.30 12.37 -8.41
N ILE A 76 7.37 11.54 -7.37
CA ILE A 76 7.03 11.93 -6.00
C ILE A 76 8.21 11.61 -5.09
N THR A 77 8.45 12.48 -4.10
CA THR A 77 9.53 12.30 -3.14
C THR A 77 9.04 11.60 -1.87
N TYR A 78 9.98 11.06 -1.11
CA TYR A 78 9.70 10.47 0.20
C TYR A 78 8.99 11.46 1.12
N LYS A 79 9.43 12.73 1.12
CA LYS A 79 8.81 13.79 1.94
C LYS A 79 7.35 14.03 1.56
N GLU A 80 7.06 14.01 0.27
CA GLU A 80 5.69 14.20 -0.22
C GLU A 80 4.78 13.05 0.23
N VAL A 81 5.28 11.82 0.18
CA VAL A 81 4.52 10.65 0.66
C VAL A 81 4.28 10.76 2.17
N ARG A 82 5.30 11.10 2.94
CA ARG A 82 5.16 11.27 4.38
C ARG A 82 4.18 12.38 4.73
N TYR A 83 4.26 13.49 4.03
CA TYR A 83 3.32 14.59 4.24
C TYR A 83 1.88 14.13 3.95
N GLY A 84 1.68 13.40 2.86
CA GLY A 84 0.37 12.92 2.45
C GLY A 84 -0.25 11.96 3.45
N LEU A 85 0.56 11.01 3.95
CA LEU A 85 0.10 9.99 4.89
C LEU A 85 -0.02 10.51 6.33
N GLY A 86 0.62 11.65 6.64
CA GLY A 86 0.53 12.24 7.97
C GLY A 86 1.54 11.64 8.96
N LYS A 87 1.07 11.31 10.18
CA LYS A 87 1.94 10.88 11.28
C LYS A 87 2.29 9.39 11.25
N ILE A 88 2.35 8.80 10.07
CA ILE A 88 2.62 7.38 9.91
C ILE A 88 4.09 7.19 9.56
N SER A 89 4.70 6.17 10.16
CA SER A 89 6.08 5.82 9.85
C SER A 89 6.14 5.10 8.50
N VAL A 90 6.90 5.66 7.56
CA VAL A 90 7.16 5.02 6.27
C VAL A 90 8.56 4.43 6.33
N GLY A 91 8.65 3.11 6.43
CA GLY A 91 9.93 2.42 6.59
C GLY A 91 10.66 2.20 5.28
N ASN A 92 9.95 1.77 4.26
CA ASN A 92 10.49 1.54 2.93
C ASN A 92 9.82 2.46 1.93
N TYR A 93 10.63 2.96 0.99
CA TYR A 93 10.16 3.77 -0.12
C TYR A 93 11.04 3.41 -1.29
N GLN A 94 10.47 2.73 -2.27
CA GLN A 94 11.23 2.17 -3.38
C GLN A 94 10.54 2.44 -4.71
N LEU A 95 11.33 2.86 -5.69
CA LEU A 95 10.88 2.91 -7.07
C LEU A 95 10.72 1.47 -7.58
N ILE A 96 9.64 1.21 -8.28
CA ILE A 96 9.36 -0.14 -8.79
C ILE A 96 10.08 -0.34 -10.11
N TYR A 97 10.98 -1.33 -10.13
CA TYR A 97 11.71 -1.74 -11.35
C TYR A 97 11.15 -3.04 -11.93
N ASP A 98 10.64 -3.92 -11.07
CA ASP A 98 10.07 -5.22 -11.47
C ASP A 98 8.65 -5.31 -10.91
N SER A 99 7.70 -4.97 -11.77
CA SER A 99 6.28 -4.94 -11.40
C SER A 99 5.76 -6.34 -11.05
N GLU A 100 6.17 -7.36 -11.78
CA GLU A 100 5.73 -8.73 -11.51
C GLU A 100 6.17 -9.19 -10.13
N TYR A 101 7.43 -8.97 -9.77
CA TYR A 101 7.96 -9.35 -8.46
C TYR A 101 7.21 -8.65 -7.34
N VAL A 102 7.02 -7.34 -7.46
CA VAL A 102 6.37 -6.54 -6.41
C VAL A 102 4.90 -6.92 -6.26
N CYS A 103 4.19 -7.13 -7.35
CA CYS A 103 2.78 -7.53 -7.29
C CYS A 103 2.63 -8.92 -6.67
N ASN A 104 3.52 -9.85 -6.98
CA ASN A 104 3.51 -11.17 -6.35
C ASN A 104 3.87 -11.08 -4.87
N TYR A 105 4.81 -10.22 -4.51
CA TYR A 105 5.21 -10.02 -3.11
C TYR A 105 4.06 -9.46 -2.28
N ILE A 106 3.42 -8.39 -2.74
CA ILE A 106 2.38 -7.72 -1.96
C ILE A 106 1.11 -8.57 -1.84
N THR A 107 0.85 -9.43 -2.81
CA THR A 107 -0.36 -10.25 -2.81
C THR A 107 -0.17 -11.62 -2.14
N LYS A 108 1.04 -11.91 -1.64
CA LYS A 108 1.35 -13.25 -1.11
C LYS A 108 0.47 -13.71 0.05
N TYR A 109 -0.13 -12.78 0.79
CA TYR A 109 -0.99 -13.09 1.93
C TYR A 109 -2.48 -13.03 1.62
N ILE A 110 -2.86 -12.72 0.39
CA ILE A 110 -4.28 -12.69 0.01
C ILE A 110 -4.84 -14.11 0.10
N GLY A 111 -6.01 -14.23 0.72
CA GLY A 111 -6.60 -15.53 1.05
C GLY A 111 -6.37 -15.94 2.49
N GLN A 112 -5.50 -15.23 3.22
CA GLN A 112 -5.32 -15.36 4.65
C GLN A 112 -6.07 -14.23 5.35
N ASN A 113 -5.95 -14.15 6.67
CA ASN A 113 -6.67 -13.13 7.45
C ASN A 113 -5.98 -11.76 7.38
N VAL A 114 -6.00 -11.15 6.21
CA VAL A 114 -5.45 -9.81 5.95
C VAL A 114 -6.49 -8.96 5.25
N ASP A 115 -6.37 -7.64 5.42
CA ASP A 115 -7.21 -6.68 4.72
C ASP A 115 -6.46 -6.12 3.51
N TYR A 116 -7.17 -5.91 2.42
CA TYR A 116 -6.61 -5.35 1.20
C TYR A 116 -7.69 -4.62 0.42
N ASP A 117 -7.28 -3.61 -0.34
CA ASP A 117 -8.20 -2.88 -1.22
C ASP A 117 -7.43 -2.11 -2.27
N LEU A 118 -8.14 -1.78 -3.34
CA LEU A 118 -7.64 -0.97 -4.44
C LEU A 118 -8.49 0.31 -4.50
N LEU A 119 -7.82 1.46 -4.36
CA LEU A 119 -8.48 2.74 -4.34
C LEU A 119 -7.98 3.61 -5.49
N PHE A 120 -8.91 4.29 -6.14
CA PHE A 120 -8.61 5.27 -7.18
C PHE A 120 -9.07 6.64 -6.71
N LYS A 121 -8.28 7.64 -7.03
CA LYS A 121 -8.66 9.03 -6.76
C LYS A 121 -9.73 9.46 -7.76
N ASN A 122 -10.77 10.05 -7.23
CA ASN A 122 -11.85 10.59 -8.06
C ASN A 122 -11.45 11.91 -8.71
#